data_b12267d01b176b7f7c2db2fbb1e50360
#
_entry.id   b12267d01b176b7f7c2db2fbb1e50360
#
_cell.length_a   1.000
_cell.length_b   1.000
_cell.length_c   1.000
_cell.angle_alpha   90.00
_cell.angle_beta   90.00
_cell.angle_gamma   90.00
#
_symmetry.space_group_name_H-M   'P 1'
#
loop_
_entity.id
_entity.type
_entity.pdbx_description
1 polymer ?
#
loop_
_entity_poly.entity_id
_entity_poly.type
_entity_poly.pdbx_seq_one_letter_code
_entity_poly.pdbx_strand_id
1 'polypeptide(L)'
;MKPFRLAFLSLAVALLAGCAGRSVQQVSVLPDVQKIGNLEGSYSMKFTSDGETRYATASVKKIAERQYQIARVTVYGPTVYSFTVAEDGTVSSDELGTGTVSYRSDLKLTTIRFEKTNFLCELSR
;
A
#
# COMPACT_ATOMS: atom_id res chain seq x y z
N MET A 1 -3.56 -41.49 32.64
CA MET A 1 -3.34 -41.84 31.77
C MET A 1 -3.98 -41.34 30.70
N LYS A 2 -4.80 -41.23 30.52
CA LYS A 2 -5.46 -40.80 29.58
C LYS A 2 -5.45 -39.40 29.47
N PRO A 3 -5.39 -38.70 30.35
CA PRO A 3 -5.47 -37.29 30.26
C PRO A 3 -4.51 -36.72 29.33
N PHE A 4 -3.40 -37.27 29.28
CA PHE A 4 -2.48 -36.63 28.52
C PHE A 4 -2.82 -36.65 27.11
N ARG A 5 -3.65 -37.44 26.72
CA ARG A 5 -3.91 -37.42 25.39
C ARG A 5 -4.61 -36.26 25.10
N LEU A 6 -5.23 -35.68 25.96
CA LEU A 6 -5.97 -34.57 25.73
C LEU A 6 -5.07 -33.50 25.34
N ALA A 7 -4.03 -33.49 25.92
CA ALA A 7 -3.12 -32.46 25.69
C ALA A 7 -2.74 -32.44 24.27
N PHE A 8 -2.57 -33.61 23.70
CA PHE A 8 -2.10 -33.58 22.45
C PHE A 8 -3.10 -33.16 21.50
N LEU A 9 -4.26 -33.14 21.82
CA LEU A 9 -5.24 -32.71 20.95
C LEU A 9 -5.12 -31.28 20.84
N SER A 10 -4.84 -30.66 21.88
CA SER A 10 -4.79 -29.26 21.89
C SER A 10 -3.72 -28.81 20.99
N LEU A 11 -2.73 -29.55 20.90
CA LEU A 11 -1.68 -29.19 20.09
C LEU A 11 -2.09 -29.08 18.68
N ALA A 12 -2.81 -30.01 18.27
CA ALA A 12 -3.23 -30.06 16.92
C ALA A 12 -3.95 -28.80 16.58
N VAL A 13 -4.69 -28.37 17.48
CA VAL A 13 -5.44 -27.19 17.23
C VAL A 13 -4.54 -26.04 17.03
N ALA A 14 -3.55 -25.99 17.79
CA ALA A 14 -2.66 -24.89 17.68
C ALA A 14 -2.08 -24.84 16.30
N LEU A 15 -1.85 -25.94 15.77
CA LEU A 15 -1.28 -25.96 14.49
C LEU A 15 -2.19 -25.34 13.49
N LEU A 16 -3.40 -25.64 13.58
CA LEU A 16 -4.30 -25.12 12.67
C LEU A 16 -4.30 -23.64 12.77
N ALA A 17 -4.27 -23.19 13.90
CA ALA A 17 -4.29 -21.78 14.11
C ALA A 17 -3.08 -21.22 13.41
N GLY A 18 -2.05 -21.90 13.55
CA GLY A 18 -0.87 -21.39 12.98
C GLY A 18 -1.05 -21.29 11.50
N CYS A 19 -1.68 -22.18 11.00
CA CYS A 19 -1.80 -22.19 9.63
C CYS A 19 -2.64 -21.12 9.24
N ALA A 20 -3.60 -20.96 9.93
CA ALA A 20 -4.51 -20.00 9.55
C ALA A 20 -3.76 -18.78 9.44
N GLY A 21 -2.75 -18.82 10.02
CA GLY A 21 -2.04 -17.65 10.02
C GLY A 21 -1.67 -17.32 8.65
N ARG A 22 -2.09 -18.05 7.75
CA ARG A 22 -1.69 -17.72 6.54
C ARG A 22 -2.21 -16.51 6.17
N SER A 23 -2.92 -16.00 6.86
CA SER A 23 -3.33 -14.74 6.62
C SER A 23 -2.13 -13.97 6.60
N VAL A 24 -1.16 -14.58 6.63
CA VAL A 24 0.06 -14.08 6.53
C VAL A 24 0.17 -13.18 5.41
N GLN A 25 -0.57 -13.32 4.45
CA GLN A 25 -0.39 -12.51 3.36
C GLN A 25 -0.56 -11.13 3.66
N GLN A 26 -1.55 -10.77 4.28
CA GLN A 26 -1.71 -9.41 4.47
C GLN A 26 -0.76 -8.92 5.45
N VAL A 27 -0.25 -9.73 6.17
CA VAL A 27 0.67 -9.31 7.15
C VAL A 27 1.88 -8.76 6.50
N SER A 28 2.19 -9.24 5.36
CA SER A 28 3.41 -8.82 4.74
C SER A 28 3.41 -7.40 4.27
N VAL A 29 2.28 -6.77 4.24
CA VAL A 29 2.23 -5.41 3.80
C VAL A 29 3.09 -4.49 4.66
N LEU A 30 3.01 -4.59 5.96
CA LEU A 30 3.78 -3.72 6.82
C LEU A 30 5.28 -3.91 6.69
N PRO A 31 5.77 -5.11 6.70
CA PRO A 31 7.20 -5.30 6.51
C PRO A 31 7.64 -4.79 5.16
N ASP A 32 6.78 -4.91 4.17
CA ASP A 32 7.15 -4.45 2.86
C ASP A 32 7.26 -2.94 2.82
N VAL A 33 6.38 -2.26 3.51
CA VAL A 33 6.44 -0.81 3.56
C VAL A 33 7.74 -0.38 4.22
N GLN A 34 8.17 -1.08 5.25
CA GLN A 34 9.41 -0.74 5.90
C GLN A 34 10.59 -0.96 4.97
N LYS A 35 10.52 -1.97 4.13
CA LYS A 35 11.59 -2.22 3.20
C LYS A 35 11.65 -1.19 2.10
N ILE A 36 10.51 -0.63 1.72
CA ILE A 36 10.50 0.37 0.70
C ILE A 36 11.37 1.55 1.10
N GLY A 37 11.27 1.94 2.34
CA GLY A 37 12.08 3.03 2.87
C GLY A 37 11.84 4.36 2.21
N ASN A 38 12.07 4.46 0.96
CA ASN A 38 11.95 5.71 0.24
C ASN A 38 11.00 5.55 -0.94
N LEU A 39 9.98 6.37 -0.97
CA LEU A 39 8.99 6.33 -2.02
C LEU A 39 9.31 7.27 -3.19
N GLU A 40 10.43 7.97 -3.13
CA GLU A 40 10.77 8.89 -4.21
C GLU A 40 11.06 8.17 -5.51
N GLY A 41 10.67 8.76 -6.61
CA GLY A 41 10.97 8.21 -7.92
C GLY A 41 9.90 8.51 -8.94
N SER A 42 10.04 7.90 -10.10
CA SER A 42 9.08 8.07 -11.20
C SER A 42 8.09 6.93 -11.16
N TYR A 43 6.84 7.24 -11.37
CA TYR A 43 5.75 6.26 -11.29
C TYR A 43 4.84 6.37 -12.50
N SER A 44 4.21 5.26 -12.84
CA SER A 44 3.09 5.27 -13.76
C SER A 44 1.86 5.53 -12.92
N MET A 45 1.02 6.44 -13.35
CA MET A 45 -0.15 6.85 -12.60
C MET A 45 -1.40 6.49 -13.38
N LYS A 46 -2.35 5.86 -12.70
CA LYS A 46 -3.62 5.50 -13.28
C LYS A 46 -4.67 6.08 -12.38
N PHE A 47 -5.61 6.83 -12.93
CA PHE A 47 -6.68 7.34 -12.11
C PHE A 47 -8.00 7.18 -12.82
N THR A 48 -9.01 6.83 -12.05
CA THR A 48 -10.35 6.58 -12.53
C THR A 48 -11.30 7.52 -11.80
N SER A 49 -12.07 8.27 -12.54
CA SER A 49 -13.01 9.21 -11.96
C SER A 49 -14.29 9.13 -12.79
N ASP A 50 -15.42 8.94 -12.09
CA ASP A 50 -16.73 8.87 -12.74
C ASP A 50 -16.76 7.87 -13.90
N GLY A 51 -16.11 6.75 -13.72
CA GLY A 51 -16.14 5.71 -14.74
C GLY A 51 -15.12 5.84 -15.85
N GLU A 52 -14.39 6.94 -15.89
CA GLU A 52 -13.35 7.13 -16.89
C GLU A 52 -11.98 6.86 -16.31
N THR A 53 -11.16 6.15 -17.04
CA THR A 53 -9.79 5.84 -16.61
C THR A 53 -8.80 6.60 -17.46
N ARG A 54 -7.83 7.23 -16.83
CA ARG A 54 -6.77 7.96 -17.51
C ARG A 54 -5.42 7.55 -16.96
N TYR A 55 -4.39 7.76 -17.76
CA TYR A 55 -3.04 7.38 -17.39
C TYR A 55 -2.11 8.60 -17.49
N ALA A 56 -1.11 8.63 -16.66
CA ALA A 56 -0.13 9.70 -16.67
C ALA A 56 1.17 9.19 -16.11
N THR A 57 2.20 10.01 -16.16
CA THR A 57 3.46 9.73 -15.49
C THR A 57 3.60 10.78 -14.40
N ALA A 58 4.08 10.37 -13.26
CA ALA A 58 4.22 11.27 -12.14
C ALA A 58 5.55 11.03 -11.44
N SER A 59 6.03 12.01 -10.72
CA SER A 59 7.20 11.83 -9.88
C SER A 59 6.81 12.09 -8.44
N VAL A 60 7.41 11.34 -7.53
CA VAL A 60 7.15 11.47 -6.11
C VAL A 60 8.42 11.96 -5.44
N LYS A 61 8.30 12.98 -4.61
CA LYS A 61 9.43 13.58 -3.92
C LYS A 61 9.11 13.71 -2.44
N LYS A 62 10.08 13.39 -1.59
CA LYS A 62 9.92 13.53 -0.16
C LYS A 62 10.15 14.98 0.22
N ILE A 63 9.24 15.57 0.97
CA ILE A 63 9.37 16.98 1.39
C ILE A 63 9.60 17.09 2.89
N ALA A 64 9.27 16.08 3.65
CA ALA A 64 9.52 16.05 5.09
C ALA A 64 9.36 14.62 5.54
N GLU A 65 9.59 14.36 6.81
CA GLU A 65 9.43 13.00 7.34
C GLU A 65 8.00 12.53 7.09
N ARG A 66 7.86 11.43 6.37
CA ARG A 66 6.56 10.85 6.06
C ARG A 66 5.66 11.75 5.23
N GLN A 67 6.20 12.78 4.63
CA GLN A 67 5.42 13.70 3.79
C GLN A 67 6.03 13.74 2.40
N TYR A 68 5.17 13.60 1.40
CA TYR A 68 5.61 13.52 0.01
C TYR A 68 4.74 14.37 -0.89
N GLN A 69 5.28 14.70 -2.05
CA GLN A 69 4.53 15.38 -3.10
C GLN A 69 4.55 14.54 -4.36
N ILE A 70 3.43 14.52 -5.06
CA ILE A 70 3.32 13.88 -6.36
C ILE A 70 3.19 15.00 -7.39
N ALA A 71 4.06 15.03 -8.37
CA ALA A 71 4.00 16.01 -9.45
C ALA A 71 3.68 15.31 -10.75
N ARG A 72 2.62 15.77 -11.41
CA ARG A 72 2.18 15.23 -12.68
C ARG A 72 2.18 16.37 -13.69
N VAL A 73 2.76 16.14 -14.85
CA VAL A 73 2.79 17.17 -15.87
C VAL A 73 1.56 17.02 -16.77
N THR A 74 0.84 18.10 -16.97
CA THR A 74 -0.31 18.10 -17.86
C THR A 74 -0.08 19.17 -18.91
N VAL A 75 -0.98 19.23 -19.90
CA VAL A 75 -0.85 20.25 -20.94
C VAL A 75 -1.01 21.65 -20.37
N TYR A 76 -1.59 21.77 -19.19
CA TYR A 76 -1.78 23.08 -18.56
C TYR A 76 -0.68 23.37 -17.53
N GLY A 77 0.35 22.56 -17.49
CA GLY A 77 1.45 22.72 -16.53
C GLY A 77 1.42 21.63 -15.47
N PRO A 78 2.30 21.72 -14.49
CA PRO A 78 2.38 20.67 -13.47
C PRO A 78 1.22 20.77 -12.49
N THR A 79 0.73 19.62 -12.07
CA THR A 79 -0.26 19.52 -11.01
C THR A 79 0.42 18.81 -9.87
N VAL A 80 0.32 19.36 -8.67
CA VAL A 80 1.01 18.83 -7.51
C VAL A 80 0.01 18.43 -6.43
N TYR A 81 0.21 17.25 -5.87
CA TYR A 81 -0.61 16.75 -4.77
C TYR A 81 0.32 16.41 -3.61
N SER A 82 -0.17 16.52 -2.39
CA SER A 82 0.63 16.15 -1.21
C SER A 82 -0.01 14.97 -0.51
N PHE A 83 0.79 14.12 0.12
CA PHE A 83 0.27 13.04 0.93
C PHE A 83 1.20 12.71 2.08
N THR A 84 0.65 12.10 3.12
CA THR A 84 1.43 11.64 4.26
C THR A 84 1.33 10.12 4.34
N VAL A 85 2.35 9.50 4.91
CA VAL A 85 2.41 8.05 5.07
C VAL A 85 2.50 7.74 6.56
N ALA A 86 1.58 6.93 7.05
CA ALA A 86 1.60 6.51 8.44
C ALA A 86 2.51 5.29 8.60
N GLU A 87 2.84 4.97 9.82
CA GLU A 87 3.73 3.83 10.08
C GLU A 87 3.15 2.51 9.61
N ASP A 88 1.84 2.40 9.58
CA ASP A 88 1.20 1.15 9.18
C ASP A 88 1.03 1.04 7.66
N GLY A 89 1.55 2.00 6.92
CA GLY A 89 1.44 1.94 5.47
C GLY A 89 0.21 2.62 4.89
N THR A 90 -0.62 3.24 5.72
CA THR A 90 -1.75 3.98 5.18
C THR A 90 -1.28 5.34 4.69
N VAL A 91 -1.90 5.83 3.64
CA VAL A 91 -1.57 7.13 3.07
C VAL A 91 -2.80 8.01 3.09
N SER A 92 -2.58 9.30 3.15
CA SER A 92 -3.66 10.27 3.25
C SER A 92 -3.31 11.52 2.45
N SER A 93 -4.23 11.96 1.64
CA SER A 93 -4.07 13.15 0.82
C SER A 93 -5.38 13.92 0.79
N ASP A 94 -5.32 15.22 0.92
CA ASP A 94 -6.53 16.03 0.88
C ASP A 94 -7.13 15.99 -0.53
N GLU A 95 -6.31 15.90 -1.54
CA GLU A 95 -6.78 15.89 -2.90
C GLU A 95 -7.16 14.51 -3.40
N LEU A 96 -6.45 13.48 -2.98
CA LEU A 96 -6.60 12.15 -3.56
C LEU A 96 -7.35 11.16 -2.69
N GLY A 97 -7.54 11.48 -1.41
CA GLY A 97 -8.22 10.57 -0.50
C GLY A 97 -7.25 9.76 0.33
N THR A 98 -7.68 8.60 0.76
CA THR A 98 -6.88 7.74 1.64
C THR A 98 -6.64 6.40 0.98
N GLY A 99 -5.63 5.70 1.42
CA GLY A 99 -5.31 4.39 0.86
C GLY A 99 -4.12 3.76 1.51
N THR A 100 -3.35 3.03 0.73
CA THR A 100 -2.23 2.25 1.26
C THR A 100 -1.05 2.24 0.30
N VAL A 101 0.12 1.97 0.86
CA VAL A 101 1.31 1.67 0.10
C VAL A 101 1.53 0.17 0.21
N SER A 102 1.85 -0.49 -0.86
CA SER A 102 2.18 -1.90 -0.84
C SER A 102 3.38 -2.19 -1.73
N TYR A 103 4.06 -3.28 -1.44
CA TYR A 103 5.22 -3.69 -2.21
C TYR A 103 5.16 -5.19 -2.43
N ARG A 104 5.35 -5.62 -3.66
CA ARG A 104 5.42 -7.04 -3.98
C ARG A 104 6.85 -7.36 -4.35
N SER A 105 7.52 -8.08 -3.48
CA SER A 105 8.93 -8.39 -3.69
C SER A 105 9.16 -9.30 -4.90
N ASP A 106 8.22 -10.16 -5.22
CA ASP A 106 8.35 -11.06 -6.35
C ASP A 106 8.34 -10.31 -7.68
N LEU A 107 7.65 -9.19 -7.74
CA LEU A 107 7.58 -8.39 -8.94
C LEU A 107 8.37 -7.09 -8.80
N LYS A 108 8.92 -6.84 -7.63
CA LYS A 108 9.60 -5.61 -7.31
C LYS A 108 8.71 -4.42 -7.65
N LEU A 109 7.45 -4.55 -7.31
CA LEU A 109 6.43 -3.56 -7.64
C LEU A 109 5.97 -2.81 -6.39
N THR A 110 6.11 -1.49 -6.42
CA THR A 110 5.61 -0.62 -5.38
C THR A 110 4.34 0.03 -5.90
N THR A 111 3.28 -0.01 -5.11
CA THR A 111 2.02 0.62 -5.48
C THR A 111 1.56 1.54 -4.37
N ILE A 112 1.18 2.76 -4.72
CA ILE A 112 0.58 3.71 -3.79
C ILE A 112 -0.84 3.93 -4.31
N ARG A 113 -1.83 3.62 -3.47
CA ARG A 113 -3.21 3.69 -3.89
C ARG A 113 -3.99 4.66 -3.02
N PHE A 114 -4.77 5.52 -3.63
CA PHE A 114 -5.64 6.48 -2.96
C PHE A 114 -7.06 6.31 -3.47
N GLU A 115 -8.03 6.46 -2.59
CA GLU A 115 -9.43 6.36 -2.94
C GLU A 115 -10.25 7.41 -2.24
N LYS A 116 -11.26 7.93 -2.91
CA LYS A 116 -12.31 8.68 -2.28
C LYS A 116 -13.54 8.52 -3.17
N THR A 117 -14.66 9.10 -2.80
CA THR A 117 -15.91 8.87 -3.51
C THR A 117 -15.75 9.07 -5.01
N ASN A 118 -16.07 8.05 -5.79
CA ASN A 118 -16.00 8.06 -7.25
C ASN A 118 -14.62 8.42 -7.81
N PHE A 119 -13.57 8.15 -7.07
CA PHE A 119 -12.23 8.46 -7.51
C PHE A 119 -11.23 7.43 -6.98
N LEU A 120 -10.38 6.93 -7.87
CA LEU A 120 -9.32 6.00 -7.51
C LEU A 120 -8.05 6.42 -8.22
N CYS A 121 -6.95 6.51 -7.49
CA CYS A 121 -5.66 6.86 -8.05
C CYS A 121 -4.64 5.82 -7.61
N GLU A 122 -3.91 5.26 -8.57
CA GLU A 122 -2.87 4.28 -8.27
C GLU A 122 -1.58 4.71 -8.94
N LEU A 123 -0.49 4.74 -8.17
CA LEU A 123 0.83 4.98 -8.72
C LEU A 123 1.63 3.69 -8.55
N SER A 124 2.35 3.28 -9.58
CA SER A 124 3.15 2.07 -9.50
C SER A 124 4.50 2.25 -10.18
N ARG A 125 5.49 1.55 -9.65
CA ARG A 125 6.84 1.55 -10.23
C ARG A 125 7.51 0.23 -9.97
#